data_f9ce5d146b30ec7f1b60f6aedd5472d4
#
_entry.id   f9ce5d146b30ec7f1b60f6aedd5472d4
#
_cell.length_a   1.000
_cell.length_b   1.000
_cell.length_c   1.000
_cell.angle_alpha   90.00
_cell.angle_beta   90.00
_cell.angle_gamma   90.00
#
_symmetry.space_group_name_H-M   'P 1'
#
loop_
_entity.id
_entity.type
_entity.pdbx_description
1 polymer ?
#
loop_
_entity_poly.entity_id
_entity_poly.type
_entity_poly.pdbx_seq_one_letter_code
_entity_poly.pdbx_strand_id
1 'polypeptide(L)'
;MRRVVITGMGMVGPLGMGVEHSWKRLIAGESGAARVSRIDVSDIASQIACEIPRGDGSNGTFNPDQWMDPKDQRKVDEFIV
;
A
#
# COMPACT_ATOMS: atom_id res chain seq x y z
N MET A 1 7.92 36.99 -0.09
CA MET A 1 7.64 35.68 -0.75
C MET A 1 7.50 34.62 0.32
N ARG A 2 6.42 33.85 0.25
CA ARG A 2 6.25 32.71 1.17
C ARG A 2 7.05 31.53 0.66
N ARG A 3 7.69 30.82 1.59
CA ARG A 3 8.43 29.59 1.28
C ARG A 3 7.69 28.40 1.89
N VAL A 4 7.58 27.36 1.11
CA VAL A 4 6.96 26.10 1.55
C VAL A 4 8.00 24.99 1.40
N VAL A 5 8.15 24.19 2.43
CA VAL A 5 9.08 23.06 2.42
C VAL A 5 8.34 21.78 2.81
N ILE A 6 8.76 20.66 2.23
CA ILE A 6 8.25 19.33 2.60
C ILE A 6 9.16 18.79 3.70
N THR A 7 8.58 18.53 4.88
CA THR A 7 9.32 18.03 6.03
C THR A 7 9.21 16.52 6.25
N GLY A 8 8.30 15.89 5.53
CA GLY A 8 8.13 14.45 5.59
C GLY A 8 7.12 13.99 4.56
N MET A 9 7.21 12.73 4.17
CA MET A 9 6.29 12.10 3.24
C MET A 9 6.02 10.66 3.66
N GLY A 10 4.79 10.20 3.44
CA GLY A 10 4.43 8.81 3.58
C GLY A 10 3.72 8.34 2.33
N MET A 11 3.85 7.06 2.04
CA MET A 11 3.22 6.47 0.88
C MET A 11 2.91 5.00 1.10
N VAL A 12 1.72 4.59 0.69
CA VAL A 12 1.34 3.19 0.60
C VAL A 12 0.54 3.00 -0.68
N GLY A 13 0.82 1.95 -1.41
CA GLY A 13 0.15 1.71 -2.68
C GLY A 13 0.51 0.35 -3.26
N PRO A 14 0.08 0.07 -4.52
CA PRO A 14 0.32 -1.23 -5.16
C PRO A 14 1.80 -1.56 -5.37
N LEU A 15 2.68 -0.55 -5.42
CA LEU A 15 4.11 -0.76 -5.52
C LEU A 15 4.76 -1.09 -4.18
N GLY A 16 3.99 -0.97 -3.10
CA GLY A 16 4.44 -1.30 -1.76
C GLY A 16 4.26 -0.14 -0.80
N MET A 17 4.83 -0.29 0.38
CA MET A 17 4.80 0.72 1.42
C MET A 17 6.15 1.41 1.53
N GLY A 18 6.11 2.73 1.74
CA GLY A 18 7.29 3.57 1.87
C GLY A 18 7.65 4.30 0.59
N VAL A 19 8.09 5.55 0.76
CA VAL A 19 8.41 6.44 -0.39
C VAL A 19 9.57 5.90 -1.21
N GLU A 20 10.65 5.50 -0.55
CA GLU A 20 11.85 5.00 -1.26
C GLU A 20 11.59 3.71 -2.01
N HIS A 21 10.90 2.77 -1.37
CA HIS A 21 10.56 1.49 -1.99
C HIS A 21 9.68 1.69 -3.22
N SER A 22 8.64 2.51 -3.09
CA SER A 22 7.73 2.82 -4.19
C SER A 22 8.43 3.58 -5.32
N TRP A 23 9.31 4.52 -4.98
CA TRP A 23 10.06 5.31 -5.96
C TRP A 23 10.98 4.44 -6.80
N LYS A 24 11.73 3.53 -6.16
CA LYS A 24 12.62 2.61 -6.87
C LYS A 24 11.86 1.77 -7.90
N ARG A 25 10.70 1.26 -7.53
CA ARG A 25 9.87 0.46 -8.42
C ARG A 25 9.26 1.30 -9.53
N LEU A 26 8.87 2.52 -9.21
CA LEU A 26 8.28 3.45 -10.17
C LEU A 26 9.26 3.81 -11.29
N ILE A 27 10.50 4.19 -10.92
CA ILE A 27 11.53 4.55 -11.92
C ILE A 27 12.03 3.34 -12.71
N ALA A 28 11.88 2.13 -12.16
CA ALA A 28 12.18 0.89 -12.87
C ALA A 28 11.06 0.49 -13.87
N GLY A 29 9.96 1.25 -13.90
CA GLY A 29 8.85 0.98 -14.82
C GLY A 29 7.96 -0.20 -14.39
N GLU A 30 8.00 -0.60 -13.13
CA GLU A 30 7.19 -1.70 -12.62
C GLU A 30 5.73 -1.30 -12.44
N SER A 31 4.83 -2.24 -12.71
CA SER A 31 3.39 -2.06 -12.47
C SER A 31 2.98 -2.82 -11.21
N GLY A 32 2.10 -2.21 -10.42
CA GLY A 32 1.48 -2.87 -9.27
C GLY A 32 0.19 -3.60 -9.59
N ALA A 33 -0.27 -3.53 -10.85
CA ALA A 33 -1.47 -4.24 -11.27
C ALA A 33 -1.18 -5.74 -11.40
N ALA A 34 -2.01 -6.57 -10.79
CA ALA A 34 -1.85 -8.02 -10.80
C ALA A 34 -3.20 -8.69 -10.60
N ARG A 35 -3.21 -10.02 -10.73
CA ARG A 35 -4.42 -10.79 -10.44
C ARG A 35 -4.82 -10.59 -8.99
N VAL A 36 -6.13 -10.40 -8.76
CA VAL A 36 -6.68 -10.26 -7.41
C VAL A 36 -6.39 -11.52 -6.59
N SER A 37 -5.84 -11.34 -5.40
CA SER A 37 -5.47 -12.44 -4.50
C SER A 37 -6.30 -12.50 -3.23
N ARG A 38 -6.98 -11.39 -2.87
CA ARG A 38 -7.70 -11.28 -1.59
C ARG A 38 -9.05 -11.98 -1.59
N ILE A 39 -9.67 -12.11 -2.75
CA ILE A 39 -10.98 -12.77 -2.93
C ILE A 39 -10.93 -13.66 -4.16
N ASP A 40 -11.87 -14.59 -4.25
CA ASP A 40 -12.05 -15.39 -5.45
C ASP A 40 -12.81 -14.56 -6.49
N VAL A 41 -12.17 -14.34 -7.65
CA VAL A 41 -12.72 -13.56 -8.76
C VAL A 41 -12.88 -14.40 -10.03
N SER A 42 -12.88 -15.72 -9.90
CA SER A 42 -12.91 -16.64 -11.05
C SER A 42 -14.15 -16.46 -11.93
N ASP A 43 -15.26 -15.98 -11.35
CA ASP A 43 -16.54 -15.74 -12.03
C ASP A 43 -16.73 -14.25 -12.41
N ILE A 44 -15.71 -13.41 -12.25
CA ILE A 44 -15.75 -11.98 -12.56
C ILE A 44 -14.93 -11.72 -13.83
N ALA A 45 -15.45 -10.87 -14.72
CA ALA A 45 -14.80 -10.57 -16.00
C ALA A 45 -13.41 -9.90 -15.82
N SER A 46 -13.30 -8.90 -14.94
CA SER A 46 -12.03 -8.29 -14.62
C SER A 46 -11.42 -8.95 -13.39
N GLN A 47 -10.25 -9.57 -13.56
CA GLN A 47 -9.61 -10.33 -12.50
C GLN A 47 -8.30 -9.68 -12.03
N ILE A 48 -8.02 -8.46 -12.44
CA ILE A 48 -6.83 -7.71 -12.04
C ILE A 48 -7.21 -6.50 -11.19
N ALA A 49 -6.32 -6.14 -10.28
CA ALA A 49 -6.46 -4.95 -9.44
C ALA A 49 -5.08 -4.49 -8.97
N CYS A 50 -5.06 -3.28 -8.43
CA CYS A 50 -3.86 -2.70 -7.82
C CYS A 50 -4.01 -2.84 -6.29
N GLU A 51 -3.61 -3.97 -5.75
CA GLU A 51 -3.69 -4.27 -4.32
C GLU A 51 -2.44 -3.80 -3.59
N ILE A 52 -2.60 -3.37 -2.34
CA ILE A 52 -1.47 -3.05 -1.47
C ILE A 52 -0.84 -4.36 -1.01
N PRO A 53 0.49 -4.57 -1.25
CA PRO A 53 1.17 -5.77 -0.75
C PRO A 53 1.13 -5.84 0.78
N ARG A 54 0.67 -6.94 1.31
CA ARG A 54 0.57 -7.17 2.76
C ARG A 54 1.62 -8.16 3.22
N GLY A 55 2.11 -7.97 4.44
CA GLY A 55 3.08 -8.86 5.05
C GLY A 55 3.45 -8.40 6.46
N ASP A 56 4.64 -8.75 6.88
CA ASP A 56 5.15 -8.41 8.22
C ASP A 56 5.72 -6.98 8.33
N GLY A 57 5.69 -6.23 7.24
CA GLY A 57 6.26 -4.88 7.18
C GLY A 57 7.63 -4.83 6.56
N SER A 58 8.22 -5.97 6.18
CA SER A 58 9.49 -6.03 5.49
C SER A 58 9.29 -5.95 3.96
N ASN A 59 10.35 -5.57 3.23
CA ASN A 59 10.37 -5.52 1.76
C ASN A 59 9.23 -4.71 1.15
N GLY A 60 8.83 -3.61 1.81
CA GLY A 60 7.76 -2.75 1.31
C GLY A 60 6.36 -3.31 1.47
N THR A 61 6.17 -4.33 2.29
CA THR A 61 4.84 -4.86 2.61
C THR A 61 4.18 -4.03 3.71
N PHE A 62 2.86 -3.99 3.69
CA PHE A 62 2.08 -3.24 4.67
C PHE A 62 1.62 -4.15 5.80
N ASN A 63 1.99 -3.76 7.03
CA ASN A 63 1.49 -4.40 8.24
C ASN A 63 0.79 -3.34 9.09
N PRO A 64 -0.55 -3.37 9.19
CA PRO A 64 -1.28 -2.35 9.94
C PRO A 64 -0.94 -2.32 11.42
N ASP A 65 -0.45 -3.43 11.99
CA ASP A 65 -0.07 -3.50 13.40
C ASP A 65 1.12 -2.60 13.74
N GLN A 66 1.92 -2.22 12.74
CA GLN A 66 3.04 -1.29 12.94
C GLN A 66 2.58 0.16 13.07
N TRP A 67 1.35 0.47 12.69
CA TRP A 67 0.84 1.84 12.58
C TRP A 67 -0.31 2.13 13.55
N MET A 68 -1.07 1.13 13.90
CA MET A 68 -2.22 1.28 14.77
C MET A 68 -2.38 0.02 15.64
N ASP A 69 -2.72 0.22 16.91
CA ASP A 69 -3.02 -0.89 17.84
C ASP A 69 -4.14 -1.77 17.25
N PRO A 70 -3.99 -3.11 17.26
CA PRO A 70 -5.01 -4.03 16.75
C PRO A 70 -6.41 -3.80 17.33
N LYS A 71 -6.49 -3.37 18.58
CA LYS A 71 -7.76 -3.05 19.22
C LYS A 71 -8.46 -1.87 18.53
N ASP A 72 -7.69 -0.86 18.14
CA ASP A 72 -8.22 0.33 17.45
C ASP A 72 -8.53 0.03 15.99
N GLN A 73 -7.80 -0.87 15.36
CA GLN A 73 -8.06 -1.28 13.97
C GLN A 73 -9.45 -1.87 13.79
N ARG A 74 -10.00 -2.52 14.80
CA ARG A 74 -11.35 -3.12 14.75
C ARG A 74 -12.46 -2.08 14.74
N LYS A 75 -12.15 -0.84 15.08
CA LYS A 75 -13.13 0.26 15.16
C LYS A 75 -13.18 1.09 13.88
N VAL A 76 -12.24 0.89 12.96
CA VAL A 76 -12.09 1.69 11.75
C VAL A 76 -11.89 0.79 10.55
N ASP A 77 -12.16 1.34 9.35
CA ASP A 77 -11.82 0.66 8.11
C ASP A 77 -10.32 0.77 7.84
N GLU A 78 -9.79 -0.17 7.08
CA GLU A 78 -8.36 -0.24 6.80
C GLU A 78 -7.79 1.02 6.17
N PHE A 79 -8.55 1.71 5.34
CA PHE A 79 -8.08 2.94 4.69
C PHE A 79 -7.78 4.07 5.69
N ILE A 80 -8.25 3.94 6.93
CA ILE A 80 -8.01 4.92 7.99
C ILE A 80 -6.65 4.68 8.66
N VAL A 81 -6.13 3.45 8.64
CA VAL A 81 -4.84 3.10 9.21
C VAL A 81 -3.72 3.75 8.41
#